data_91b8177b81ab6c33d0bad7e6a8a5a094
#
_entry.id   91b8177b81ab6c33d0bad7e6a8a5a094
#
_cell.length_a   1.000
_cell.length_b   1.000
_cell.length_c   1.000
_cell.angle_alpha   90.00
_cell.angle_beta   90.00
_cell.angle_gamma   90.00
#
_symmetry.space_group_name_H-M   'P 1'
#
loop_
_entity.id
_entity.type
_entity.pdbx_description
1 polymer ?
#
loop_
_entity_poly.entity_id
_entity_poly.type
_entity_poly.pdbx_seq_one_letter_code
_entity_poly.pdbx_strand_id
1 'polypeptide(L)'
;MRRSVAVIGSVAAFLLLCSAQPFQPVPKLYRAKPEDVLPWAEQGNFRFIRLDGGQIESWKAERTWWGEKFSSNEKEVLSHIYDREFEQMLGLLKQADFNWIWVTWSNGWSFKDEEENRENLKKVIARCHENGIHVSAYLSASNMFRKSAFRDDPETKKYGLWMHHIPLFYAGPTKTDLQISWDRRLADTRKPGWRAYLLKKAELAVDAGVDAIAWDNMIGYNDGLAQLLDDTQRMAERKARETGRPKVMVYANVHIPPDRFAMNDINEVIWEEDGKDTPGVWDGHWLVDNARKIKFLSGEKQLWQPLMYENDLYHCGPRELCIPSPAEQKLSIAEAYAFGAATSRNIEGRFLHGLIKGEPEAQEAWNAIAQYNRFLAENKNLYHQTEPAARIALLSAEPHNPLADEFLRQSIFFETKVLAHLDKGAPLDRFKVLVMPADLPKFSAEQKARLNAFAAGGGVIINAGKAGPGIAARAEDAAGGPRLSLEPRGYVLGQLTRKPDGRTFILHLLNYNHQAPAENVKVRLELSGLVDPGEAKDLSRWDVKVLSPDAAQPKFAGLSVHENVCEFTLSRIEHYTVVTLSARPAP
;
A
#
# COMPACT_ATOMS: atom_id res chain seq x y z
N MET A 1 5.94 24.06 -26.54
CA MET A 1 5.15 24.68 -25.43
C MET A 1 3.61 24.74 -25.65
N ARG A 2 3.09 25.10 -26.85
CA ARG A 2 1.62 25.20 -27.06
C ARG A 2 0.84 23.87 -27.14
N ARG A 3 1.47 22.72 -27.38
CA ARG A 3 0.81 21.40 -27.44
C ARG A 3 0.65 20.72 -26.07
N SER A 4 1.50 21.04 -25.10
CA SER A 4 1.43 20.48 -23.74
C SER A 4 0.24 21.03 -22.91
N VAL A 5 -0.17 22.26 -23.16
CA VAL A 5 -1.29 22.90 -22.43
C VAL A 5 -2.66 22.30 -22.83
N ALA A 6 -2.81 21.87 -24.08
CA ALA A 6 -4.06 21.26 -24.54
C ALA A 6 -4.29 19.84 -23.97
N VAL A 7 -3.20 19.11 -23.71
CA VAL A 7 -3.26 17.75 -23.14
C VAL A 7 -3.64 17.80 -21.65
N ILE A 8 -3.05 18.73 -20.90
CA ILE A 8 -3.38 18.92 -19.47
C ILE A 8 -4.85 19.37 -19.29
N GLY A 9 -5.33 20.26 -20.17
CA GLY A 9 -6.73 20.68 -20.15
C GLY A 9 -7.73 19.53 -20.40
N SER A 10 -7.36 18.57 -21.24
CA SER A 10 -8.24 17.43 -21.56
C SER A 10 -8.29 16.38 -20.44
N VAL A 11 -7.18 16.17 -19.72
CA VAL A 11 -7.13 15.26 -18.56
C VAL A 11 -7.89 15.86 -17.39
N ALA A 12 -7.70 17.15 -17.11
CA ALA A 12 -8.45 17.84 -16.06
C ALA A 12 -9.97 17.89 -16.37
N ALA A 13 -10.35 18.07 -17.64
CA ALA A 13 -11.76 18.03 -18.05
C ALA A 13 -12.36 16.62 -17.95
N PHE A 14 -11.56 15.56 -18.17
CA PHE A 14 -12.02 14.18 -18.00
C PHE A 14 -12.21 13.80 -16.53
N LEU A 15 -11.26 14.16 -15.67
CA LEU A 15 -11.39 13.99 -14.21
C LEU A 15 -12.59 14.79 -13.66
N LEU A 16 -12.82 16.00 -14.16
CA LEU A 16 -13.98 16.82 -13.80
C LEU A 16 -15.30 16.26 -14.32
N LEU A 17 -15.34 15.64 -15.51
CA LEU A 17 -16.56 15.05 -16.05
C LEU A 17 -16.91 13.71 -15.38
N CYS A 18 -15.92 12.93 -14.95
CA CYS A 18 -16.15 11.73 -14.15
C CYS A 18 -16.59 12.07 -12.71
N SER A 19 -16.14 13.21 -12.17
CA SER A 19 -16.47 13.65 -10.81
C SER A 19 -17.77 14.47 -10.70
N ALA A 20 -18.37 14.90 -11.82
CA ALA A 20 -19.51 15.84 -11.83
C ALA A 20 -20.88 15.18 -11.73
N GLN A 21 -20.99 13.85 -11.73
CA GLN A 21 -22.27 13.20 -11.45
C GLN A 21 -22.37 12.89 -9.96
N PRO A 22 -23.42 13.37 -9.26
CA PRO A 22 -23.61 13.02 -7.88
C PRO A 22 -23.75 11.51 -7.75
N PHE A 23 -23.01 10.93 -6.81
CA PHE A 23 -23.10 9.53 -6.44
C PHE A 23 -24.57 9.18 -6.17
N GLN A 24 -25.18 8.37 -7.02
CA GLN A 24 -26.49 7.81 -6.73
C GLN A 24 -26.29 6.79 -5.60
N PRO A 25 -26.97 6.93 -4.46
CA PRO A 25 -26.80 5.95 -3.37
C PRO A 25 -27.21 4.58 -3.86
N VAL A 26 -26.24 3.71 -4.11
CA VAL A 26 -26.49 2.31 -4.43
C VAL A 26 -27.06 1.65 -3.17
N PRO A 27 -28.25 1.05 -3.22
CA PRO A 27 -28.89 0.51 -2.04
C PRO A 27 -28.06 -0.64 -1.47
N LYS A 28 -27.60 -0.48 -0.23
CA LYS A 28 -26.95 -1.52 0.61
C LYS A 28 -25.83 -2.30 -0.08
N LEU A 29 -24.77 -1.59 -0.47
CA LEU A 29 -23.51 -2.24 -0.85
C LEU A 29 -23.01 -3.12 0.29
N TYR A 30 -22.32 -4.20 -0.07
CA TYR A 30 -21.58 -5.01 0.87
C TYR A 30 -20.65 -4.13 1.73
N ARG A 31 -20.49 -4.50 2.98
CA ARG A 31 -19.49 -3.90 3.86
C ARG A 31 -18.62 -5.02 4.38
N ALA A 32 -17.33 -4.91 4.12
CA ALA A 32 -16.35 -5.83 4.64
C ALA A 32 -16.32 -5.80 6.18
N LYS A 33 -15.99 -6.95 6.77
CA LYS A 33 -15.98 -7.18 8.22
C LYS A 33 -14.66 -7.82 8.63
N PRO A 34 -14.30 -7.75 9.93
CA PRO A 34 -13.07 -8.38 10.40
C PRO A 34 -12.97 -9.88 10.06
N GLU A 35 -14.08 -10.60 10.13
CA GLU A 35 -14.14 -12.03 9.84
C GLU A 35 -13.97 -12.38 8.35
N ASP A 36 -14.05 -11.40 7.46
CA ASP A 36 -13.79 -11.58 6.02
C ASP A 36 -12.29 -11.62 5.70
N VAL A 37 -11.45 -11.08 6.60
CA VAL A 37 -9.99 -11.13 6.45
C VAL A 37 -9.47 -12.45 6.95
N LEU A 38 -8.82 -13.19 6.07
CA LEU A 38 -8.24 -14.48 6.43
C LEU A 38 -7.01 -14.29 7.33
N PRO A 39 -6.78 -15.16 8.35
CA PRO A 39 -5.73 -14.94 9.36
C PRO A 39 -4.33 -14.76 8.78
N TRP A 40 -4.02 -15.39 7.64
CA TRP A 40 -2.73 -15.24 6.97
C TRP A 40 -2.56 -13.89 6.26
N ALA A 41 -3.67 -13.19 5.96
CA ALA A 41 -3.68 -11.87 5.31
C ALA A 41 -3.77 -10.71 6.31
N GLU A 42 -3.88 -10.97 7.61
CA GLU A 42 -3.87 -9.92 8.63
C GLU A 42 -2.57 -9.12 8.61
N GLN A 43 -2.66 -7.85 8.96
CA GLN A 43 -1.49 -6.95 9.01
C GLN A 43 -0.38 -7.54 9.89
N GLY A 44 0.83 -7.62 9.34
CA GLY A 44 2.00 -8.23 10.00
C GLY A 44 2.18 -9.74 9.71
N ASN A 45 1.16 -10.42 9.22
CA ASN A 45 1.24 -11.84 8.91
C ASN A 45 1.64 -12.13 7.46
N PHE A 46 1.35 -11.22 6.51
CA PHE A 46 1.60 -11.46 5.10
C PHE A 46 2.86 -10.78 4.57
N ARG A 47 3.50 -11.46 3.64
CA ARG A 47 4.60 -10.97 2.81
C ARG A 47 4.19 -11.23 1.37
N PHE A 48 3.75 -10.16 0.73
CA PHE A 48 3.08 -10.20 -0.55
C PHE A 48 4.04 -9.89 -1.70
N ILE A 49 3.86 -10.60 -2.80
CA ILE A 49 4.58 -10.34 -4.05
C ILE A 49 3.62 -10.36 -5.23
N ARG A 50 3.81 -9.41 -6.12
CA ARG A 50 3.20 -9.37 -7.43
C ARG A 50 4.17 -9.95 -8.45
N LEU A 51 3.71 -10.95 -9.19
CA LEU A 51 4.43 -11.53 -10.31
C LEU A 51 3.76 -11.11 -11.61
N ASP A 52 4.30 -10.08 -12.25
CA ASP A 52 3.84 -9.61 -13.56
C ASP A 52 4.64 -10.28 -14.69
N GLY A 53 4.38 -11.53 -14.87
CA GLY A 53 4.93 -12.34 -15.95
C GLY A 53 3.91 -13.39 -16.37
N GLY A 54 4.25 -14.18 -17.37
CA GLY A 54 3.45 -15.34 -17.74
C GLY A 54 2.15 -15.04 -18.48
N GLN A 55 1.91 -13.81 -18.87
CA GLN A 55 0.85 -13.48 -19.83
C GLN A 55 1.36 -13.72 -21.24
N ILE A 56 1.36 -14.98 -21.66
CA ILE A 56 1.91 -15.43 -22.93
C ILE A 56 1.43 -14.57 -24.10
N GLU A 57 0.13 -14.30 -24.17
CA GLU A 57 -0.43 -13.46 -25.22
C GLU A 57 0.07 -12.02 -25.18
N SER A 58 0.28 -11.48 -24.00
CA SER A 58 0.82 -10.13 -23.82
C SER A 58 2.25 -10.02 -24.32
N TRP A 59 3.12 -10.94 -23.91
CA TRP A 59 4.53 -10.94 -24.25
C TRP A 59 4.81 -11.40 -25.69
N LYS A 60 4.20 -12.51 -26.13
CA LYS A 60 4.33 -13.03 -27.51
C LYS A 60 3.80 -12.06 -28.56
N ALA A 61 2.71 -11.37 -28.27
CA ALA A 61 2.11 -10.43 -29.19
C ALA A 61 2.72 -9.02 -29.13
N GLU A 62 3.78 -8.80 -28.35
CA GLU A 62 4.41 -7.49 -28.13
C GLU A 62 3.39 -6.42 -27.69
N ARG A 63 2.36 -6.83 -26.98
CA ARG A 63 1.21 -5.99 -26.61
C ARG A 63 1.35 -5.29 -25.28
N THR A 64 2.53 -5.37 -24.66
CA THR A 64 2.89 -4.61 -23.48
C THR A 64 3.58 -3.32 -23.91
N TRP A 65 3.23 -2.21 -23.28
CA TRP A 65 3.80 -0.90 -23.62
C TRP A 65 5.32 -0.78 -23.39
N TRP A 66 5.89 -1.69 -22.58
CA TRP A 66 7.33 -1.81 -22.38
C TRP A 66 7.99 -2.90 -23.26
N GLY A 67 7.18 -3.68 -24.00
CA GLY A 67 7.65 -4.85 -24.77
C GLY A 67 8.73 -4.56 -25.80
N GLU A 68 8.80 -3.32 -26.32
CA GLU A 68 9.86 -2.89 -27.24
C GLU A 68 11.22 -2.73 -26.54
N LYS A 69 11.23 -2.56 -25.22
CA LYS A 69 12.45 -2.35 -24.43
C LYS A 69 13.12 -3.67 -24.02
N PHE A 70 12.49 -4.78 -24.33
CA PHE A 70 12.99 -6.14 -24.04
C PHE A 70 13.37 -6.87 -25.31
N SER A 71 14.51 -7.56 -25.26
CA SER A 71 14.95 -8.47 -26.32
C SER A 71 13.99 -9.66 -26.48
N SER A 72 14.09 -10.35 -27.62
CA SER A 72 13.28 -11.56 -27.86
C SER A 72 13.53 -12.65 -26.79
N ASN A 73 14.75 -12.76 -26.28
CA ASN A 73 15.11 -13.73 -25.23
C ASN A 73 14.49 -13.35 -23.86
N GLU A 74 14.48 -12.07 -23.50
CA GLU A 74 13.83 -11.61 -22.27
C GLU A 74 12.33 -11.83 -22.34
N LYS A 75 11.68 -11.48 -23.46
CA LYS A 75 10.24 -11.76 -23.69
C LYS A 75 9.92 -13.26 -23.61
N GLU A 76 10.77 -14.11 -24.16
CA GLU A 76 10.59 -15.56 -24.11
C GLU A 76 10.61 -16.08 -22.66
N VAL A 77 11.54 -15.64 -21.82
CA VAL A 77 11.59 -16.01 -20.41
C VAL A 77 10.35 -15.49 -19.66
N LEU A 78 10.07 -14.19 -19.80
CA LEU A 78 8.97 -13.53 -19.07
C LEU A 78 7.60 -14.10 -19.45
N SER A 79 7.40 -14.55 -20.70
CA SER A 79 6.14 -15.17 -21.12
C SER A 79 5.90 -16.56 -20.53
N HIS A 80 6.92 -17.20 -19.97
CA HIS A 80 6.86 -18.57 -19.47
C HIS A 80 7.05 -18.70 -17.94
N ILE A 81 6.83 -17.60 -17.20
CA ILE A 81 6.96 -17.61 -15.72
C ILE A 81 5.95 -18.56 -15.06
N TYR A 82 4.76 -18.75 -15.63
CA TYR A 82 3.72 -19.61 -15.04
C TYR A 82 3.72 -21.05 -15.58
N ASP A 83 4.70 -21.40 -16.41
CA ASP A 83 4.88 -22.77 -16.90
C ASP A 83 6.34 -23.24 -16.75
N ARG A 84 7.21 -22.97 -17.70
CA ARG A 84 8.59 -23.51 -17.71
C ARG A 84 9.47 -23.00 -16.58
N GLU A 85 9.31 -21.73 -16.19
CA GLU A 85 10.18 -21.09 -15.20
C GLU A 85 9.59 -21.14 -13.77
N PHE A 86 8.37 -21.69 -13.61
CA PHE A 86 7.64 -21.54 -12.36
C PHE A 86 8.29 -22.28 -11.18
N GLU A 87 8.84 -23.47 -11.38
CA GLU A 87 9.48 -24.21 -10.29
C GLU A 87 10.74 -23.48 -9.76
N GLN A 88 11.50 -22.83 -10.63
CA GLN A 88 12.60 -21.96 -10.20
C GLN A 88 12.08 -20.76 -9.44
N MET A 89 11.03 -20.12 -9.93
CA MET A 89 10.39 -18.99 -9.26
C MET A 89 9.84 -19.40 -7.89
N LEU A 90 9.20 -20.56 -7.77
CA LEU A 90 8.70 -21.09 -6.49
C LEU A 90 9.84 -21.31 -5.49
N GLY A 91 11.00 -21.79 -5.95
CA GLY A 91 12.21 -21.90 -5.13
C GLY A 91 12.66 -20.54 -4.57
N LEU A 92 12.66 -19.51 -5.41
CA LEU A 92 12.99 -18.14 -5.00
C LEU A 92 11.97 -17.59 -4.01
N LEU A 93 10.68 -17.77 -4.24
CA LEU A 93 9.61 -17.33 -3.32
C LEU A 93 9.78 -17.93 -1.92
N LYS A 94 10.07 -19.22 -1.84
CA LYS A 94 10.36 -19.91 -0.57
C LYS A 94 11.61 -19.39 0.11
N GLN A 95 12.69 -19.19 -0.65
CA GLN A 95 13.94 -18.63 -0.14
C GLN A 95 13.72 -17.26 0.51
N ALA A 96 12.86 -16.43 -0.09
CA ALA A 96 12.54 -15.10 0.37
C ALA A 96 11.35 -15.03 1.34
N ASP A 97 10.84 -16.18 1.79
CA ASP A 97 9.75 -16.29 2.76
C ASP A 97 8.49 -15.52 2.37
N PHE A 98 8.15 -15.51 1.08
CA PHE A 98 6.87 -15.01 0.62
C PHE A 98 5.77 -16.03 0.94
N ASN A 99 4.64 -15.56 1.45
CA ASN A 99 3.50 -16.41 1.77
C ASN A 99 2.21 -16.01 1.03
N TRP A 100 2.28 -15.00 0.19
CA TRP A 100 1.16 -14.56 -0.63
C TRP A 100 1.65 -13.99 -1.95
N ILE A 101 1.10 -14.50 -3.06
CA ILE A 101 1.41 -14.00 -4.40
C ILE A 101 0.15 -13.53 -5.11
N TRP A 102 0.33 -12.62 -6.03
CA TRP A 102 -0.66 -12.30 -7.04
C TRP A 102 -0.20 -12.84 -8.40
N VAL A 103 -1.15 -13.46 -9.11
CA VAL A 103 -0.97 -13.93 -10.48
C VAL A 103 -1.98 -13.27 -11.40
N THR A 104 -1.58 -12.92 -12.61
CA THR A 104 -2.47 -12.27 -13.57
C THR A 104 -3.43 -13.28 -14.19
N TRP A 105 -4.66 -13.32 -13.68
CA TRP A 105 -5.72 -14.21 -14.14
C TRP A 105 -6.40 -13.70 -15.40
N SER A 106 -6.71 -12.39 -15.46
CA SER A 106 -7.33 -11.75 -16.61
C SER A 106 -6.95 -10.28 -16.73
N ASN A 107 -6.40 -9.89 -17.87
CA ASN A 107 -6.05 -8.50 -18.16
C ASN A 107 -6.99 -7.84 -19.19
N GLY A 108 -8.13 -8.46 -19.49
CA GLY A 108 -9.13 -7.92 -20.42
C GLY A 108 -9.10 -8.50 -21.82
N TRP A 109 -8.38 -9.61 -22.03
CA TRP A 109 -8.47 -10.42 -23.25
C TRP A 109 -9.75 -11.24 -23.30
N SER A 110 -10.04 -11.89 -24.43
CA SER A 110 -11.15 -12.83 -24.52
C SER A 110 -10.94 -14.06 -23.64
N PHE A 111 -12.02 -14.79 -23.35
CA PHE A 111 -11.90 -16.07 -22.62
C PHE A 111 -10.99 -17.05 -23.34
N LYS A 112 -11.02 -17.05 -24.69
CA LYS A 112 -10.21 -17.94 -25.50
C LYS A 112 -8.72 -17.59 -25.44
N ASP A 113 -8.39 -16.32 -25.60
CA ASP A 113 -6.98 -15.86 -25.56
C ASP A 113 -6.34 -16.04 -24.18
N GLU A 114 -7.14 -16.08 -23.10
CA GLU A 114 -6.66 -16.30 -21.74
C GLU A 114 -6.70 -17.77 -21.30
N GLU A 115 -7.21 -18.69 -22.13
CA GLU A 115 -7.43 -20.08 -21.73
C GLU A 115 -6.13 -20.82 -21.38
N GLU A 116 -5.12 -20.72 -22.23
CA GLU A 116 -3.81 -21.34 -21.97
C GLU A 116 -3.19 -20.83 -20.67
N ASN A 117 -3.26 -19.52 -20.44
CA ASN A 117 -2.77 -18.91 -19.20
C ASN A 117 -3.54 -19.42 -17.97
N ARG A 118 -4.87 -19.52 -18.05
CA ARG A 118 -5.68 -20.05 -16.94
C ARG A 118 -5.34 -21.50 -16.60
N GLU A 119 -5.10 -22.35 -17.60
CA GLU A 119 -4.70 -23.76 -17.35
C GLU A 119 -3.33 -23.85 -16.67
N ASN A 120 -2.38 -22.97 -17.02
CA ASN A 120 -1.09 -22.88 -16.35
C ASN A 120 -1.26 -22.37 -14.92
N LEU A 121 -2.09 -21.32 -14.70
CA LEU A 121 -2.34 -20.76 -13.38
C LEU A 121 -3.01 -21.73 -12.40
N LYS A 122 -3.85 -22.66 -12.87
CA LYS A 122 -4.38 -23.74 -12.02
C LYS A 122 -3.27 -24.58 -11.41
N LYS A 123 -2.22 -24.91 -12.20
CA LYS A 123 -1.05 -25.64 -11.71
C LYS A 123 -0.24 -24.79 -10.72
N VAL A 124 -0.06 -23.49 -11.05
CA VAL A 124 0.62 -22.52 -10.17
C VAL A 124 -0.07 -22.44 -8.81
N ILE A 125 -1.40 -22.30 -8.78
CA ILE A 125 -2.20 -22.23 -7.56
C ILE A 125 -1.97 -23.50 -6.71
N ALA A 126 -2.10 -24.68 -7.30
CA ALA A 126 -1.89 -25.94 -6.60
C ALA A 126 -0.48 -26.03 -6.00
N ARG A 127 0.54 -25.70 -6.80
CA ARG A 127 1.94 -25.73 -6.34
C ARG A 127 2.22 -24.71 -5.24
N CYS A 128 1.61 -23.52 -5.29
CA CYS A 128 1.70 -22.51 -4.23
C CYS A 128 1.10 -23.06 -2.92
N HIS A 129 -0.10 -23.61 -2.97
CA HIS A 129 -0.77 -24.18 -1.80
C HIS A 129 0.01 -25.33 -1.17
N GLU A 130 0.58 -26.24 -1.96
CA GLU A 130 1.46 -27.31 -1.49
C GLU A 130 2.69 -26.77 -0.70
N ASN A 131 3.06 -25.53 -0.93
CA ASN A 131 4.18 -24.85 -0.27
C ASN A 131 3.75 -23.77 0.74
N GLY A 132 2.47 -23.71 1.11
CA GLY A 132 1.94 -22.74 2.10
C GLY A 132 1.91 -21.31 1.59
N ILE A 133 1.89 -21.11 0.27
CA ILE A 133 1.80 -19.79 -0.36
C ILE A 133 0.37 -19.57 -0.86
N HIS A 134 -0.27 -18.49 -0.42
CA HIS A 134 -1.61 -18.09 -0.84
C HIS A 134 -1.58 -17.34 -2.17
N VAL A 135 -2.68 -17.40 -2.93
CA VAL A 135 -2.74 -16.86 -4.28
C VAL A 135 -3.92 -15.91 -4.46
N SER A 136 -3.64 -14.68 -4.89
CA SER A 136 -4.65 -13.76 -5.43
C SER A 136 -4.71 -13.85 -6.94
N ALA A 137 -5.92 -13.90 -7.48
CA ALA A 137 -6.15 -13.70 -8.90
C ALA A 137 -6.33 -12.20 -9.19
N TYR A 138 -5.45 -11.66 -10.01
CA TYR A 138 -5.61 -10.32 -10.57
C TYR A 138 -6.59 -10.34 -11.73
N LEU A 139 -7.54 -9.40 -11.72
CA LEU A 139 -8.46 -9.16 -12.81
C LEU A 139 -8.54 -7.65 -13.10
N SER A 140 -8.54 -7.29 -14.37
CA SER A 140 -8.75 -5.92 -14.78
C SER A 140 -10.24 -5.60 -14.92
N ALA A 141 -10.72 -4.59 -14.19
CA ALA A 141 -12.13 -4.21 -14.15
C ALA A 141 -12.61 -3.52 -15.44
N SER A 142 -11.80 -2.62 -16.00
CA SER A 142 -12.23 -1.75 -17.09
C SER A 142 -11.55 -2.06 -18.42
N ASN A 143 -10.46 -2.82 -18.42
CA ASN A 143 -9.73 -3.09 -19.65
C ASN A 143 -10.45 -4.08 -20.54
N MET A 144 -10.46 -3.78 -21.82
CA MET A 144 -10.96 -4.66 -22.87
C MET A 144 -10.07 -4.55 -24.10
N PHE A 145 -9.41 -5.63 -24.47
CA PHE A 145 -8.64 -5.69 -25.72
C PHE A 145 -9.58 -5.99 -26.89
N ARG A 146 -9.84 -4.95 -27.67
CA ARG A 146 -10.89 -4.94 -28.69
C ARG A 146 -10.77 -6.07 -29.72
N LYS A 147 -9.57 -6.29 -30.28
CA LYS A 147 -9.36 -7.31 -31.31
C LYS A 147 -9.66 -8.71 -30.80
N SER A 148 -9.24 -8.99 -29.57
CA SER A 148 -9.48 -10.26 -28.90
C SER A 148 -10.96 -10.39 -28.50
N ALA A 149 -11.47 -9.46 -27.69
CA ALA A 149 -12.82 -9.51 -27.16
C ALA A 149 -13.90 -9.49 -28.27
N PHE A 150 -13.75 -8.64 -29.31
CA PHE A 150 -14.75 -8.51 -30.37
C PHE A 150 -14.75 -9.68 -31.36
N ARG A 151 -13.61 -10.38 -31.50
CA ARG A 151 -13.50 -11.58 -32.34
C ARG A 151 -14.25 -12.74 -31.70
N ASP A 152 -14.01 -12.98 -30.41
CA ASP A 152 -14.48 -14.21 -29.75
C ASP A 152 -15.81 -14.02 -29.03
N ASP A 153 -16.10 -12.78 -28.58
CA ASP A 153 -17.35 -12.41 -27.92
C ASP A 153 -17.88 -11.06 -28.46
N PRO A 154 -18.58 -11.06 -29.60
CA PRO A 154 -19.07 -9.84 -30.25
C PRO A 154 -20.01 -8.98 -29.40
N GLU A 155 -20.67 -9.56 -28.37
CA GLU A 155 -21.54 -8.84 -27.45
C GLU A 155 -20.74 -7.79 -26.62
N THR A 156 -19.45 -8.02 -26.42
CA THR A 156 -18.58 -7.08 -25.67
C THR A 156 -18.50 -5.71 -26.32
N LYS A 157 -18.77 -5.60 -27.63
CA LYS A 157 -18.85 -4.32 -28.36
C LYS A 157 -19.84 -3.34 -27.73
N LYS A 158 -20.90 -3.84 -27.10
CA LYS A 158 -21.98 -3.04 -26.49
C LYS A 158 -21.52 -2.37 -25.17
N TYR A 159 -20.39 -2.82 -24.60
CA TYR A 159 -19.93 -2.39 -23.29
C TYR A 159 -18.80 -1.37 -23.35
N GLY A 160 -18.22 -1.13 -24.53
CA GLY A 160 -17.14 -0.17 -24.70
C GLY A 160 -17.57 1.27 -24.43
N LEU A 161 -16.75 2.02 -23.72
CA LEU A 161 -16.86 3.47 -23.59
C LEU A 161 -16.28 4.12 -24.85
N TRP A 162 -17.12 4.61 -25.73
CA TRP A 162 -16.74 5.13 -27.04
C TRP A 162 -15.91 6.42 -27.03
N MET A 163 -15.93 7.15 -25.91
CA MET A 163 -15.37 8.50 -25.84
C MET A 163 -13.89 8.56 -25.50
N HIS A 164 -13.28 7.48 -25.09
CA HIS A 164 -11.92 7.54 -24.58
C HIS A 164 -11.08 6.38 -25.09
N HIS A 165 -10.21 6.72 -26.03
CA HIS A 165 -8.94 6.02 -26.19
C HIS A 165 -8.17 6.22 -24.90
N ILE A 166 -7.53 5.20 -24.34
CA ILE A 166 -6.61 5.31 -23.21
C ILE A 166 -5.19 5.77 -23.67
N PRO A 167 -5.00 6.64 -24.66
CA PRO A 167 -3.69 7.15 -24.98
C PRO A 167 -3.13 8.07 -23.90
N LEU A 168 -3.97 8.56 -22.97
CA LEU A 168 -3.57 9.60 -22.03
C LEU A 168 -2.79 9.09 -20.81
N PHE A 169 -3.00 7.84 -20.41
CA PHE A 169 -2.30 7.24 -19.27
C PHE A 169 -1.11 6.37 -19.68
N TYR A 170 -1.05 5.91 -20.93
CA TYR A 170 -0.05 4.96 -21.42
C TYR A 170 0.60 5.41 -22.74
N ALA A 171 0.36 6.62 -23.17
CA ALA A 171 1.04 7.16 -24.33
C ALA A 171 2.48 7.57 -23.95
N GLY A 172 3.36 6.61 -23.98
CA GLY A 172 4.78 6.89 -24.08
C GLY A 172 5.09 7.63 -25.40
N PRO A 173 6.33 8.09 -25.57
CA PRO A 173 6.72 8.89 -26.72
C PRO A 173 6.84 8.11 -28.04
N THR A 174 6.55 6.81 -28.07
CA THR A 174 6.76 5.94 -29.23
C THR A 174 5.50 5.66 -30.03
N LYS A 175 5.64 5.38 -31.33
CA LYS A 175 4.51 5.01 -32.21
C LYS A 175 3.84 3.70 -31.81
N THR A 176 4.56 2.80 -31.14
CA THR A 176 4.10 1.48 -30.75
C THR A 176 3.19 1.55 -29.53
N ASP A 177 3.47 2.46 -28.59
CA ASP A 177 2.58 2.74 -27.47
C ASP A 177 1.19 3.18 -27.95
N LEU A 178 1.15 3.95 -29.04
CA LEU A 178 -0.09 4.32 -29.69
C LEU A 178 -0.82 3.11 -30.30
N GLN A 179 -0.13 2.14 -30.88
CA GLN A 179 -0.74 0.95 -31.46
C GLN A 179 -1.35 0.04 -30.38
N ILE A 180 -0.66 -0.18 -29.28
CA ILE A 180 -1.17 -0.97 -28.16
C ILE A 180 -2.37 -0.27 -27.52
N SER A 181 -2.29 1.03 -27.28
CA SER A 181 -3.39 1.83 -26.75
C SER A 181 -4.62 1.85 -27.67
N TRP A 182 -4.44 1.73 -29.00
CA TRP A 182 -5.56 1.68 -29.96
C TRP A 182 -6.38 0.39 -29.87
N ASP A 183 -5.80 -0.73 -29.47
CA ASP A 183 -6.53 -1.98 -29.28
C ASP A 183 -7.22 -2.07 -27.92
N ARG A 184 -6.65 -1.45 -26.89
CA ARG A 184 -7.19 -1.38 -25.53
C ARG A 184 -8.33 -0.36 -25.47
N ARG A 185 -9.45 -0.75 -24.87
CA ARG A 185 -10.63 0.10 -24.63
C ARG A 185 -11.00 0.03 -23.15
N LEU A 186 -11.61 1.11 -22.67
CA LEU A 186 -12.35 1.07 -21.41
C LEU A 186 -13.75 0.49 -21.64
N ALA A 187 -14.15 -0.39 -20.76
CA ALA A 187 -15.51 -0.90 -20.71
C ALA A 187 -16.30 -0.19 -19.59
N ASP A 188 -17.59 0.00 -19.84
CA ASP A 188 -18.51 0.65 -18.90
C ASP A 188 -19.01 -0.34 -17.85
N THR A 189 -18.46 -0.29 -16.65
CA THR A 189 -18.84 -1.14 -15.52
C THR A 189 -20.27 -0.90 -15.02
N ARG A 190 -20.94 0.19 -15.42
CA ARG A 190 -22.38 0.40 -15.17
C ARG A 190 -23.25 -0.57 -15.99
N LYS A 191 -22.71 -1.13 -17.07
CA LYS A 191 -23.43 -2.11 -17.90
C LYS A 191 -23.47 -3.47 -17.20
N PRO A 192 -24.66 -3.97 -16.83
CA PRO A 192 -24.77 -5.27 -16.15
C PRO A 192 -24.14 -6.44 -16.93
N GLY A 193 -24.23 -6.39 -18.27
CA GLY A 193 -23.63 -7.42 -19.13
C GLY A 193 -22.10 -7.45 -19.05
N TRP A 194 -21.43 -6.29 -18.91
CA TRP A 194 -19.99 -6.25 -18.69
C TRP A 194 -19.62 -6.81 -17.31
N ARG A 195 -20.31 -6.41 -16.25
CA ARG A 195 -20.08 -6.98 -14.91
C ARG A 195 -20.30 -8.50 -14.91
N ALA A 196 -21.38 -8.99 -15.54
CA ALA A 196 -21.60 -10.43 -15.66
C ALA A 196 -20.48 -11.16 -16.41
N TYR A 197 -19.91 -10.54 -17.45
CA TYR A 197 -18.74 -11.05 -18.17
C TYR A 197 -17.51 -11.14 -17.26
N LEU A 198 -17.24 -10.11 -16.47
CA LEU A 198 -16.13 -10.09 -15.52
C LEU A 198 -16.32 -11.08 -14.37
N LEU A 199 -17.54 -11.14 -13.80
CA LEU A 199 -17.87 -12.10 -12.73
C LEU A 199 -17.67 -13.54 -13.16
N LYS A 200 -17.99 -13.89 -14.40
CA LYS A 200 -17.71 -15.23 -14.93
C LYS A 200 -16.22 -15.55 -14.91
N LYS A 201 -15.35 -14.58 -15.20
CA LYS A 201 -13.90 -14.74 -15.08
C LYS A 201 -13.44 -14.90 -13.62
N ALA A 202 -14.02 -14.11 -12.72
CA ALA A 202 -13.75 -14.23 -11.28
C ALA A 202 -14.22 -15.57 -10.70
N GLU A 203 -15.39 -16.08 -11.12
CA GLU A 203 -15.88 -17.41 -10.73
C GLU A 203 -14.91 -18.52 -11.14
N LEU A 204 -14.36 -18.46 -12.37
CA LEU A 204 -13.34 -19.42 -12.81
C LEU A 204 -12.07 -19.38 -11.95
N ALA A 205 -11.69 -18.21 -11.42
CA ALA A 205 -10.55 -18.09 -10.50
C ALA A 205 -10.87 -18.74 -9.15
N VAL A 206 -12.07 -18.48 -8.60
CA VAL A 206 -12.53 -19.12 -7.35
C VAL A 206 -12.61 -20.64 -7.50
N ASP A 207 -13.14 -21.11 -8.62
CA ASP A 207 -13.22 -22.56 -8.94
C ASP A 207 -11.84 -23.20 -9.10
N ALA A 208 -10.84 -22.44 -9.56
CA ALA A 208 -9.44 -22.85 -9.61
C ALA A 208 -8.77 -22.89 -8.24
N GLY A 209 -9.40 -22.33 -7.21
CA GLY A 209 -8.94 -22.44 -5.83
C GLY A 209 -8.15 -21.24 -5.31
N VAL A 210 -8.23 -20.06 -5.95
CA VAL A 210 -7.56 -18.86 -5.41
C VAL A 210 -8.08 -18.49 -4.02
N ASP A 211 -7.25 -17.80 -3.24
CA ASP A 211 -7.59 -17.33 -1.88
C ASP A 211 -8.19 -15.92 -1.90
N ALA A 212 -7.92 -15.14 -2.96
CA ALA A 212 -8.42 -13.79 -3.11
C ALA A 212 -8.62 -13.36 -4.57
N ILE A 213 -9.50 -12.38 -4.76
CA ILE A 213 -9.74 -11.67 -6.02
C ILE A 213 -9.24 -10.23 -5.87
N ALA A 214 -8.32 -9.84 -6.74
CA ALA A 214 -7.76 -8.50 -6.81
C ALA A 214 -8.25 -7.79 -8.07
N TRP A 215 -9.09 -6.77 -7.92
CA TRP A 215 -9.51 -5.94 -9.03
C TRP A 215 -8.57 -4.76 -9.23
N ASP A 216 -8.10 -4.58 -10.45
CA ASP A 216 -7.28 -3.45 -10.85
C ASP A 216 -7.88 -2.73 -12.06
N ASN A 217 -7.22 -1.64 -12.46
CA ASN A 217 -7.72 -0.76 -13.52
C ASN A 217 -9.18 -0.35 -13.24
N MET A 218 -9.43 0.05 -12.01
CA MET A 218 -10.70 0.57 -11.52
C MET A 218 -10.92 1.98 -12.10
N ILE A 219 -11.02 2.04 -13.44
CA ILE A 219 -11.13 3.28 -14.21
C ILE A 219 -12.53 3.36 -14.83
N GLY A 220 -13.19 4.51 -14.67
CA GLY A 220 -14.52 4.73 -15.23
C GLY A 220 -15.49 5.33 -14.24
N TYR A 221 -16.71 4.82 -14.21
CA TYR A 221 -17.77 5.35 -13.35
C TYR A 221 -17.81 4.62 -12.01
N ASN A 222 -17.66 5.37 -10.92
CA ASN A 222 -17.52 4.84 -9.58
C ASN A 222 -18.71 3.98 -9.10
N ASP A 223 -19.94 4.35 -9.48
CA ASP A 223 -21.15 3.55 -9.19
C ASP A 223 -21.09 2.15 -9.81
N GLY A 224 -20.62 2.05 -11.05
CA GLY A 224 -20.43 0.77 -11.73
C GLY A 224 -19.28 -0.05 -11.13
N LEU A 225 -18.21 0.59 -10.68
CA LEU A 225 -17.06 -0.05 -10.04
C LEU A 225 -17.44 -0.57 -8.64
N ALA A 226 -18.12 0.26 -7.84
CA ALA A 226 -18.63 -0.16 -6.53
C ALA A 226 -19.62 -1.32 -6.65
N GLN A 227 -20.48 -1.31 -7.68
CA GLN A 227 -21.39 -2.42 -7.95
C GLN A 227 -20.64 -3.69 -8.38
N LEU A 228 -19.56 -3.59 -9.15
CA LEU A 228 -18.71 -4.74 -9.47
C LEU A 228 -18.12 -5.39 -8.22
N LEU A 229 -17.64 -4.58 -7.28
CA LEU A 229 -17.13 -5.08 -6.00
C LEU A 229 -18.23 -5.77 -5.18
N ASP A 230 -19.41 -5.15 -5.07
CA ASP A 230 -20.56 -5.75 -4.39
C ASP A 230 -20.98 -7.07 -5.04
N ASP A 231 -21.12 -7.11 -6.36
CA ASP A 231 -21.45 -8.31 -7.13
C ASP A 231 -20.39 -9.41 -6.89
N THR A 232 -19.10 -9.05 -6.81
CA THR A 232 -17.99 -9.99 -6.53
C THR A 232 -18.05 -10.52 -5.10
N GLN A 233 -18.33 -9.69 -4.11
CA GLN A 233 -18.51 -10.10 -2.72
C GLN A 233 -19.64 -11.11 -2.57
N ARG A 234 -20.79 -10.84 -3.20
CA ARG A 234 -21.94 -11.75 -3.18
C ARG A 234 -21.65 -13.07 -3.90
N MET A 235 -20.89 -13.02 -4.98
CA MET A 235 -20.41 -14.21 -5.68
C MET A 235 -19.50 -15.03 -4.77
N ALA A 236 -18.54 -14.39 -4.09
CA ALA A 236 -17.62 -15.05 -3.17
C ALA A 236 -18.36 -15.71 -1.99
N GLU A 237 -19.35 -15.04 -1.39
CA GLU A 237 -20.20 -15.62 -0.33
C GLU A 237 -21.03 -16.82 -0.85
N ARG A 238 -21.59 -16.72 -2.05
CA ARG A 238 -22.32 -17.81 -2.66
C ARG A 238 -21.41 -19.04 -2.86
N LYS A 239 -20.24 -18.85 -3.46
CA LYS A 239 -19.25 -19.91 -3.69
C LYS A 239 -18.79 -20.56 -2.38
N ALA A 240 -18.57 -19.78 -1.34
CA ALA A 240 -18.22 -20.31 0.00
C ALA A 240 -19.31 -21.24 0.52
N ARG A 241 -20.59 -20.84 0.43
CA ARG A 241 -21.74 -21.69 0.85
C ARG A 241 -21.87 -22.95 0.00
N GLU A 242 -21.67 -22.85 -1.32
CA GLU A 242 -21.79 -23.99 -2.25
C GLU A 242 -20.68 -25.03 -2.06
N THR A 243 -19.47 -24.58 -1.74
CA THR A 243 -18.28 -25.45 -1.66
C THR A 243 -17.90 -25.86 -0.24
N GLY A 244 -18.41 -25.18 0.78
CA GLY A 244 -17.98 -25.33 2.17
C GLY A 244 -16.55 -24.83 2.44
N ARG A 245 -15.93 -24.14 1.49
CA ARG A 245 -14.62 -23.51 1.67
C ARG A 245 -14.75 -22.12 2.33
N PRO A 246 -13.68 -21.59 2.94
CA PRO A 246 -13.67 -20.19 3.33
C PRO A 246 -13.99 -19.27 2.15
N LYS A 247 -14.67 -18.15 2.43
CA LYS A 247 -14.91 -17.11 1.44
C LYS A 247 -13.57 -16.56 0.94
N VAL A 248 -13.40 -16.43 -0.36
CA VAL A 248 -12.23 -15.73 -0.91
C VAL A 248 -12.32 -14.25 -0.59
N MET A 249 -11.19 -13.63 -0.28
CA MET A 249 -11.13 -12.17 -0.06
C MET A 249 -11.34 -11.42 -1.38
N VAL A 250 -11.93 -10.22 -1.31
CA VAL A 250 -12.11 -9.33 -2.46
C VAL A 250 -11.54 -7.96 -2.14
N TYR A 251 -10.64 -7.47 -2.96
CA TYR A 251 -10.08 -6.15 -2.83
C TYR A 251 -9.80 -5.52 -4.20
N ALA A 252 -9.60 -4.22 -4.20
CA ALA A 252 -9.36 -3.48 -5.42
C ALA A 252 -8.33 -2.38 -5.23
N ASN A 253 -7.62 -2.08 -6.31
CA ASN A 253 -6.76 -0.92 -6.43
C ASN A 253 -7.61 0.31 -6.74
N VAL A 254 -7.76 1.23 -5.79
CA VAL A 254 -8.69 2.37 -5.91
C VAL A 254 -7.95 3.68 -5.72
N HIS A 255 -7.58 4.32 -6.84
CA HIS A 255 -6.75 5.53 -6.83
C HIS A 255 -7.51 6.85 -6.72
N ILE A 256 -8.81 6.91 -7.06
CA ILE A 256 -9.50 8.17 -7.33
C ILE A 256 -10.39 8.61 -6.16
N PRO A 257 -10.02 9.69 -5.41
CA PRO A 257 -10.94 10.36 -4.49
C PRO A 257 -12.09 11.07 -5.27
N PRO A 258 -13.26 11.30 -4.69
CA PRO A 258 -13.66 11.01 -3.30
C PRO A 258 -14.32 9.64 -3.11
N ASP A 259 -14.58 8.92 -4.17
CA ASP A 259 -15.45 7.74 -4.16
C ASP A 259 -14.72 6.46 -3.72
N ARG A 260 -13.38 6.52 -3.66
CA ARG A 260 -12.56 5.42 -3.15
C ARG A 260 -12.92 5.02 -1.72
N PHE A 261 -13.37 5.97 -0.89
CA PHE A 261 -13.77 5.67 0.48
C PHE A 261 -14.96 4.70 0.55
N ALA A 262 -15.94 4.87 -0.36
CA ALA A 262 -17.07 3.97 -0.44
C ALA A 262 -16.65 2.58 -0.94
N MET A 263 -15.69 2.51 -1.85
CA MET A 263 -15.15 1.23 -2.35
C MET A 263 -14.26 0.56 -1.32
N ASN A 264 -13.47 1.32 -0.55
CA ASN A 264 -12.66 0.79 0.54
C ASN A 264 -13.49 0.22 1.70
N ASP A 265 -14.73 0.68 1.89
CA ASP A 265 -15.67 0.05 2.84
C ASP A 265 -16.13 -1.36 2.37
N ILE A 266 -15.96 -1.71 1.09
CA ILE A 266 -16.31 -3.03 0.52
C ILE A 266 -15.10 -3.97 0.50
N ASN A 267 -13.89 -3.43 0.45
CA ASN A 267 -12.64 -4.18 0.36
C ASN A 267 -12.23 -4.78 1.71
N GLU A 268 -11.76 -6.01 1.72
CA GLU A 268 -11.12 -6.61 2.89
C GLU A 268 -9.68 -6.09 3.07
N VAL A 269 -9.01 -5.71 2.00
CA VAL A 269 -7.65 -5.19 2.02
C VAL A 269 -7.62 -3.85 1.31
N ILE A 270 -7.02 -2.84 1.90
CA ILE A 270 -6.72 -1.59 1.20
C ILE A 270 -5.48 -1.82 0.36
N TRP A 271 -5.59 -1.58 -0.93
CA TRP A 271 -4.47 -1.68 -1.85
C TRP A 271 -4.29 -0.35 -2.60
N GLU A 272 -3.07 0.15 -2.61
CA GLU A 272 -2.70 1.40 -3.29
C GLU A 272 -1.39 1.24 -4.05
N GLU A 273 -1.40 1.62 -5.33
CA GLU A 273 -0.29 1.56 -6.28
C GLU A 273 0.15 2.99 -6.69
N ASP A 274 0.33 3.90 -5.77
CA ASP A 274 0.70 5.29 -6.08
C ASP A 274 2.07 5.69 -5.49
N GLY A 275 2.95 4.73 -5.24
CA GLY A 275 4.34 4.98 -4.86
C GLY A 275 5.13 5.48 -6.06
N LYS A 276 5.51 6.77 -6.05
CA LYS A 276 6.25 7.39 -7.18
C LYS A 276 7.67 7.77 -6.83
N ASP A 277 8.05 7.66 -5.56
CA ASP A 277 9.37 8.06 -5.09
C ASP A 277 10.03 6.91 -4.33
N THR A 278 11.28 6.66 -4.65
CA THR A 278 12.12 5.75 -3.86
C THR A 278 12.42 6.39 -2.51
N PRO A 279 12.08 5.74 -1.37
CA PRO A 279 12.43 6.30 -0.07
C PRO A 279 13.94 6.39 0.10
N GLY A 280 14.42 7.49 0.67
CA GLY A 280 15.84 7.71 0.87
C GLY A 280 16.26 9.16 0.78
N VAL A 281 17.57 9.37 0.74
CA VAL A 281 18.19 10.66 0.45
C VAL A 281 18.92 10.55 -0.88
N TRP A 282 18.39 11.20 -1.90
CA TRP A 282 18.89 11.18 -3.25
C TRP A 282 19.22 12.61 -3.69
N ASP A 283 20.45 12.84 -4.15
CA ASP A 283 20.93 14.17 -4.54
C ASP A 283 20.66 15.25 -3.48
N GLY A 284 20.77 14.89 -2.20
CA GLY A 284 20.50 15.78 -1.07
C GLY A 284 19.03 15.98 -0.71
N HIS A 285 18.11 15.36 -1.45
CA HIS A 285 16.68 15.42 -1.18
C HIS A 285 16.24 14.25 -0.30
N TRP A 286 15.66 14.57 0.84
CA TRP A 286 15.08 13.57 1.75
C TRP A 286 13.63 13.28 1.34
N LEU A 287 13.41 12.15 0.70
CA LEU A 287 12.12 11.72 0.19
C LEU A 287 11.35 10.92 1.25
N VAL A 288 10.21 11.44 1.65
CA VAL A 288 9.29 10.84 2.64
C VAL A 288 7.85 10.70 2.09
N ASP A 289 7.71 10.79 0.77
CA ASP A 289 6.42 10.82 0.08
C ASP A 289 5.60 9.55 0.34
N ASN A 290 6.24 8.39 0.29
CA ASN A 290 5.57 7.11 0.56
C ASN A 290 5.10 7.04 2.03
N ALA A 291 5.93 7.42 3.00
CA ALA A 291 5.54 7.45 4.41
C ALA A 291 4.33 8.35 4.64
N ARG A 292 4.29 9.54 4.00
CA ARG A 292 3.13 10.43 4.03
C ARG A 292 1.87 9.77 3.48
N LYS A 293 1.96 9.14 2.30
CA LYS A 293 0.84 8.47 1.65
C LYS A 293 0.33 7.30 2.49
N ILE A 294 1.23 6.47 3.01
CA ILE A 294 0.87 5.36 3.90
C ILE A 294 0.14 5.87 5.14
N LYS A 295 0.59 6.98 5.75
CA LYS A 295 -0.11 7.58 6.89
C LYS A 295 -1.50 8.09 6.53
N PHE A 296 -1.68 8.62 5.33
CA PHE A 296 -2.99 9.03 4.85
C PHE A 296 -3.92 7.82 4.68
N LEU A 297 -3.45 6.76 4.02
CA LEU A 297 -4.19 5.51 3.82
C LEU A 297 -4.51 4.81 5.15
N SER A 298 -3.57 4.84 6.09
CA SER A 298 -3.80 4.34 7.45
C SER A 298 -4.89 5.13 8.20
N GLY A 299 -5.09 6.41 7.86
CA GLY A 299 -6.18 7.23 8.36
C GLY A 299 -7.54 6.92 7.71
N GLU A 300 -7.56 6.23 6.58
CA GLU A 300 -8.77 5.81 5.86
C GLU A 300 -9.28 4.43 6.28
N LYS A 301 -8.36 3.52 6.58
CA LYS A 301 -8.70 2.12 6.85
C LYS A 301 -9.36 1.91 8.21
N GLN A 302 -10.11 0.83 8.32
CA GLN A 302 -10.51 0.28 9.62
C GLN A 302 -9.29 -0.34 10.32
N LEU A 303 -9.28 -0.41 11.64
CA LEU A 303 -8.13 -0.93 12.39
C LEU A 303 -7.78 -2.39 12.01
N TRP A 304 -8.78 -3.18 11.69
CA TRP A 304 -8.64 -4.58 11.30
C TRP A 304 -8.23 -4.78 9.83
N GLN A 305 -8.43 -3.77 8.95
CA GLN A 305 -8.10 -3.89 7.53
C GLN A 305 -6.60 -3.87 7.31
N PRO A 306 -6.01 -4.87 6.66
CA PRO A 306 -4.65 -4.78 6.15
C PRO A 306 -4.53 -3.69 5.10
N LEU A 307 -3.35 -3.09 5.02
CA LEU A 307 -2.98 -2.11 4.00
C LEU A 307 -1.78 -2.63 3.22
N MET A 308 -1.93 -2.74 1.91
CA MET A 308 -0.84 -2.99 0.97
C MET A 308 -0.48 -1.70 0.24
N TYR A 309 0.79 -1.36 0.24
CA TYR A 309 1.32 -0.20 -0.46
C TYR A 309 2.37 -0.64 -1.48
N GLU A 310 2.15 -0.25 -2.72
CA GLU A 310 2.99 -0.60 -3.85
C GLU A 310 3.78 0.61 -4.34
N ASN A 311 5.09 0.42 -4.52
CA ASN A 311 5.97 1.46 -5.04
C ASN A 311 6.31 1.16 -6.49
N ASP A 312 6.00 2.09 -7.40
CA ASP A 312 6.15 1.95 -8.85
C ASP A 312 7.48 2.42 -9.41
N LEU A 313 8.20 3.26 -8.66
CA LEU A 313 9.46 3.83 -9.11
C LEU A 313 10.60 3.46 -8.17
N TYR A 314 11.76 3.20 -8.77
CA TYR A 314 13.04 3.05 -8.10
C TYR A 314 13.99 4.17 -8.54
N HIS A 315 15.07 4.37 -7.84
CA HIS A 315 16.07 5.37 -8.24
C HIS A 315 16.62 5.11 -9.63
N CYS A 316 16.73 3.84 -10.04
CA CYS A 316 17.15 3.44 -11.38
C CYS A 316 16.10 3.65 -12.49
N GLY A 317 14.84 3.98 -12.12
CA GLY A 317 13.77 4.22 -13.08
C GLY A 317 12.50 3.39 -12.82
N PRO A 318 11.63 3.25 -13.83
CA PRO A 318 10.44 2.43 -13.70
C PRO A 318 10.76 0.97 -13.33
N ARG A 319 9.96 0.38 -12.46
CA ARG A 319 10.14 -0.98 -11.92
C ARG A 319 10.34 -2.06 -12.98
N GLU A 320 9.68 -1.90 -14.15
CA GLU A 320 9.76 -2.88 -15.23
C GLU A 320 11.13 -2.91 -15.91
N LEU A 321 11.87 -1.82 -15.83
CA LEU A 321 13.08 -1.59 -16.60
C LEU A 321 14.37 -1.62 -15.79
N CYS A 322 14.27 -1.73 -14.47
CA CYS A 322 15.46 -1.70 -13.63
C CYS A 322 15.47 -2.78 -12.54
N ILE A 323 16.65 -2.99 -11.96
CA ILE A 323 16.84 -3.81 -10.77
C ILE A 323 17.12 -2.84 -9.62
N PRO A 324 16.23 -2.75 -8.62
CA PRO A 324 16.44 -1.86 -7.49
C PRO A 324 17.59 -2.34 -6.60
N SER A 325 18.34 -1.43 -6.03
CA SER A 325 19.45 -1.78 -5.14
C SER A 325 18.99 -2.49 -3.86
N PRO A 326 19.86 -3.26 -3.19
CA PRO A 326 19.55 -3.85 -1.88
C PRO A 326 19.08 -2.83 -0.83
N ALA A 327 19.66 -1.63 -0.82
CA ALA A 327 19.29 -0.57 0.10
C ALA A 327 17.86 -0.04 -0.17
N GLU A 328 17.48 0.14 -1.44
CA GLU A 328 16.12 0.52 -1.83
C GLU A 328 15.11 -0.54 -1.38
N GLN A 329 15.41 -1.83 -1.56
CA GLN A 329 14.54 -2.92 -1.11
C GLN A 329 14.35 -2.91 0.41
N LYS A 330 15.43 -2.81 1.17
CA LYS A 330 15.42 -2.78 2.64
C LYS A 330 14.60 -1.60 3.16
N LEU A 331 14.88 -0.40 2.66
CA LEU A 331 14.24 0.80 3.15
C LEU A 331 12.75 0.86 2.76
N SER A 332 12.39 0.45 1.55
CA SER A 332 10.98 0.39 1.13
C SER A 332 10.16 -0.58 1.97
N ILE A 333 10.72 -1.76 2.30
CA ILE A 333 10.05 -2.73 3.17
C ILE A 333 9.91 -2.15 4.58
N ALA A 334 10.99 -1.62 5.15
CA ALA A 334 11.00 -1.06 6.49
C ALA A 334 10.01 0.10 6.63
N GLU A 335 10.01 1.03 5.67
CA GLU A 335 9.12 2.19 5.66
C GLU A 335 7.66 1.77 5.65
N ALA A 336 7.27 0.87 4.74
CA ALA A 336 5.89 0.41 4.66
C ALA A 336 5.41 -0.17 6.01
N TYR A 337 6.16 -1.09 6.58
CA TYR A 337 5.78 -1.74 7.84
C TYR A 337 5.83 -0.81 9.05
N ALA A 338 6.79 0.10 9.12
CA ALA A 338 6.89 1.07 10.21
C ALA A 338 5.69 2.04 10.25
N PHE A 339 5.12 2.36 9.09
CA PHE A 339 3.97 3.26 8.98
C PHE A 339 2.61 2.55 8.88
N GLY A 340 2.57 1.22 9.05
CA GLY A 340 1.32 0.45 9.18
C GLY A 340 0.76 -0.09 7.87
N ALA A 341 1.60 -0.18 6.83
CA ALA A 341 1.31 -0.93 5.60
C ALA A 341 2.20 -2.17 5.51
N ALA A 342 1.83 -3.12 4.67
CA ALA A 342 2.76 -4.08 4.11
C ALA A 342 3.14 -3.63 2.70
N THR A 343 4.38 -3.87 2.32
CA THR A 343 4.79 -3.56 0.96
C THR A 343 4.35 -4.67 0.00
N SER A 344 3.79 -4.28 -1.13
CA SER A 344 3.70 -5.16 -2.29
C SER A 344 5.02 -5.12 -3.04
N ARG A 345 5.70 -6.26 -3.16
CA ARG A 345 6.91 -6.35 -3.97
C ARG A 345 6.51 -6.70 -5.39
N ASN A 346 6.77 -5.79 -6.32
CA ASN A 346 6.55 -6.03 -7.72
C ASN A 346 7.82 -6.57 -8.34
N ILE A 347 7.74 -7.80 -8.82
CA ILE A 347 8.84 -8.45 -9.51
C ILE A 347 8.40 -8.69 -10.94
N GLU A 348 8.87 -7.85 -11.82
CA GLU A 348 8.53 -7.90 -13.24
C GLU A 348 9.72 -7.47 -14.10
N GLY A 349 9.59 -7.61 -15.39
CA GLY A 349 10.52 -7.11 -16.38
C GLY A 349 11.97 -7.55 -16.10
N ARG A 350 12.84 -6.56 -16.00
CA ARG A 350 14.29 -6.78 -15.90
C ARG A 350 14.70 -7.48 -14.61
N PHE A 351 14.06 -7.15 -13.49
CA PHE A 351 14.37 -7.79 -12.22
C PHE A 351 13.99 -9.27 -12.24
N LEU A 352 12.77 -9.60 -12.70
CA LEU A 352 12.32 -10.98 -12.81
C LEU A 352 13.20 -11.80 -13.76
N HIS A 353 13.54 -11.24 -14.94
CA HIS A 353 14.45 -11.87 -15.87
C HIS A 353 15.81 -12.13 -15.23
N GLY A 354 16.41 -11.12 -14.57
CA GLY A 354 17.70 -11.26 -13.91
C GLY A 354 17.72 -12.34 -12.82
N LEU A 355 16.62 -12.45 -12.04
CA LEU A 355 16.47 -13.51 -11.05
C LEU A 355 16.46 -14.91 -11.68
N ILE A 356 15.70 -15.11 -12.75
CA ILE A 356 15.64 -16.40 -13.47
C ILE A 356 16.98 -16.74 -14.11
N LYS A 357 17.73 -15.75 -14.58
CA LYS A 357 19.07 -15.94 -15.16
C LYS A 357 20.20 -16.01 -14.13
N GLY A 358 19.91 -15.77 -12.86
CA GLY A 358 20.90 -15.78 -11.79
C GLY A 358 21.88 -14.61 -11.85
N GLU A 359 21.46 -13.47 -12.37
CA GLU A 359 22.28 -12.27 -12.44
C GLU A 359 22.64 -11.77 -11.04
N PRO A 360 23.93 -11.46 -10.75
CA PRO A 360 24.37 -11.11 -9.39
C PRO A 360 23.62 -9.96 -8.77
N GLU A 361 23.39 -8.89 -9.52
CA GLU A 361 22.66 -7.69 -9.07
C GLU A 361 21.21 -8.04 -8.65
N ALA A 362 20.52 -8.86 -9.42
CA ALA A 362 19.18 -9.33 -9.09
C ALA A 362 19.19 -10.23 -7.84
N GLN A 363 20.18 -11.10 -7.70
CA GLN A 363 20.33 -11.96 -6.54
C GLN A 363 20.63 -11.16 -5.25
N GLU A 364 21.45 -10.12 -5.32
CA GLU A 364 21.74 -9.23 -4.18
C GLU A 364 20.47 -8.49 -3.71
N ALA A 365 19.71 -7.92 -4.63
CA ALA A 365 18.42 -7.27 -4.33
C ALA A 365 17.43 -8.27 -3.72
N TRP A 366 17.35 -9.49 -4.26
CA TRP A 366 16.49 -10.55 -3.75
C TRP A 366 16.89 -11.01 -2.34
N ASN A 367 18.17 -11.14 -2.07
CA ASN A 367 18.68 -11.51 -0.75
C ASN A 367 18.33 -10.44 0.30
N ALA A 368 18.32 -9.16 -0.08
CA ALA A 368 17.88 -8.08 0.80
C ALA A 368 16.38 -8.21 1.15
N ILE A 369 15.53 -8.51 0.16
CA ILE A 369 14.11 -8.81 0.40
C ILE A 369 13.97 -10.01 1.33
N ALA A 370 14.67 -11.10 1.05
CA ALA A 370 14.62 -12.33 1.84
C ALA A 370 15.03 -12.11 3.31
N GLN A 371 16.06 -11.29 3.54
CA GLN A 371 16.52 -10.91 4.87
C GLN A 371 15.42 -10.20 5.67
N TYR A 372 14.76 -9.22 5.05
CA TYR A 372 13.73 -8.43 5.69
C TYR A 372 12.44 -9.22 5.88
N ASN A 373 12.03 -10.02 4.91
CA ASN A 373 10.85 -10.88 5.04
C ASN A 373 10.98 -11.88 6.19
N ARG A 374 12.16 -12.51 6.37
CA ARG A 374 12.39 -13.39 7.53
C ARG A 374 12.26 -12.66 8.85
N PHE A 375 12.84 -11.44 8.96
CA PHE A 375 12.68 -10.63 10.15
C PHE A 375 11.20 -10.31 10.44
N LEU A 376 10.43 -9.97 9.40
CA LEU A 376 8.98 -9.70 9.52
C LEU A 376 8.21 -10.95 9.99
N ALA A 377 8.53 -12.11 9.44
CA ALA A 377 7.89 -13.38 9.82
C ALA A 377 8.16 -13.73 11.29
N GLU A 378 9.41 -13.61 11.73
CA GLU A 378 9.82 -13.87 13.10
C GLU A 378 9.24 -12.87 14.10
N ASN A 379 9.00 -11.63 13.66
CA ASN A 379 8.58 -10.51 14.49
C ASN A 379 7.20 -9.94 14.10
N LYS A 380 6.32 -10.76 13.53
CA LYS A 380 4.99 -10.34 13.04
C LYS A 380 4.16 -9.57 14.09
N ASN A 381 4.33 -9.90 15.36
CA ASN A 381 3.65 -9.23 16.46
C ASN A 381 4.02 -7.75 16.62
N LEU A 382 5.14 -7.29 16.04
CA LEU A 382 5.49 -5.86 16.03
C LEU A 382 4.57 -5.04 15.13
N TYR A 383 3.88 -5.68 14.20
CA TYR A 383 3.11 -5.00 13.15
C TYR A 383 1.61 -5.31 13.21
N HIS A 384 1.26 -6.47 13.80
CA HIS A 384 -0.13 -6.90 13.92
C HIS A 384 -0.88 -6.04 14.93
N GLN A 385 -2.06 -5.53 14.56
CA GLN A 385 -2.96 -4.74 15.41
C GLN A 385 -2.23 -3.61 16.17
N THR A 386 -1.42 -2.82 15.47
CA THR A 386 -0.77 -1.63 16.02
C THR A 386 -1.44 -0.37 15.51
N GLU A 387 -1.44 0.68 16.33
CA GLU A 387 -1.88 2.01 15.94
C GLU A 387 -0.81 3.06 16.26
N PRO A 388 -0.78 4.20 15.53
CA PRO A 388 0.16 5.28 15.85
C PRO A 388 -0.05 5.79 17.27
N ALA A 389 1.04 5.90 18.04
CA ALA A 389 1.02 6.50 19.37
C ALA A 389 1.22 8.01 19.28
N ALA A 390 0.14 8.73 18.89
CA ALA A 390 0.18 10.15 18.62
C ALA A 390 -0.81 10.94 19.46
N ARG A 391 -0.44 12.18 19.79
CA ARG A 391 -1.32 13.19 20.41
C ARG A 391 -1.73 14.29 19.46
N ILE A 392 -1.14 14.30 18.27
CA ILE A 392 -1.40 15.25 17.20
C ILE A 392 -2.18 14.53 16.11
N ALA A 393 -3.32 15.09 15.74
CA ALA A 393 -4.03 14.74 14.54
C ALA A 393 -3.73 15.77 13.46
N LEU A 394 -3.39 15.33 12.26
CA LEU A 394 -3.27 16.16 11.07
C LEU A 394 -4.46 15.89 10.15
N LEU A 395 -5.33 16.87 9.99
CA LEU A 395 -6.48 16.76 9.09
C LEU A 395 -6.00 16.86 7.63
N SER A 396 -6.45 15.94 6.78
CA SER A 396 -6.12 15.97 5.36
C SER A 396 -7.32 15.62 4.51
N ALA A 397 -7.46 16.29 3.36
CA ALA A 397 -8.48 15.97 2.36
C ALA A 397 -7.95 15.00 1.30
N GLU A 398 -6.63 14.95 1.12
CA GLU A 398 -5.94 14.20 0.08
C GLU A 398 -4.56 13.70 0.56
N PRO A 399 -3.93 12.74 -0.14
CA PRO A 399 -2.62 12.20 0.26
C PRO A 399 -1.48 13.22 0.23
N HIS A 400 -1.59 14.26 -0.62
CA HIS A 400 -0.55 15.26 -0.78
C HIS A 400 -0.71 16.40 0.24
N ASN A 401 -0.03 16.28 1.37
CA ASN A 401 -0.05 17.27 2.45
C ASN A 401 1.38 17.66 2.87
N PRO A 402 1.89 18.85 2.50
CA PRO A 402 3.26 19.28 2.81
C PRO A 402 3.58 19.33 4.31
N LEU A 403 2.58 19.56 5.16
CA LEU A 403 2.79 19.55 6.61
C LEU A 403 3.11 18.14 7.13
N ALA A 404 2.57 17.10 6.48
CA ALA A 404 2.92 15.73 6.84
C ALA A 404 4.39 15.44 6.56
N ASP A 405 4.95 15.95 5.45
CA ASP A 405 6.39 15.82 5.15
C ASP A 405 7.25 16.54 6.20
N GLU A 406 6.85 17.74 6.62
CA GLU A 406 7.55 18.49 7.66
C GLU A 406 7.54 17.71 8.99
N PHE A 407 6.38 17.18 9.39
CA PHE A 407 6.25 16.40 10.62
C PHE A 407 7.08 15.11 10.58
N LEU A 408 7.06 14.40 9.44
CA LEU A 408 7.87 13.20 9.23
C LEU A 408 9.36 13.50 9.37
N ARG A 409 9.87 14.49 8.62
CA ARG A 409 11.29 14.87 8.69
C ARG A 409 11.72 15.35 10.07
N GLN A 410 10.82 15.83 10.90
CA GLN A 410 11.07 16.21 12.30
C GLN A 410 10.82 15.07 13.30
N SER A 411 10.38 13.89 12.84
CA SER A 411 9.98 12.75 13.67
C SER A 411 8.90 13.12 14.70
N ILE A 412 8.00 14.02 14.33
CA ILE A 412 6.83 14.37 15.12
C ILE A 412 5.79 13.27 14.96
N PHE A 413 5.32 12.71 16.05
CA PHE A 413 4.32 11.65 16.02
C PHE A 413 2.93 12.24 15.80
N PHE A 414 2.36 11.95 14.66
CA PHE A 414 1.00 12.36 14.30
C PHE A 414 0.22 11.21 13.66
N GLU A 415 -1.09 11.37 13.64
CA GLU A 415 -2.00 10.53 12.90
C GLU A 415 -2.75 11.37 11.87
N THR A 416 -2.85 10.90 10.66
CA THR A 416 -3.68 11.56 9.65
C THR A 416 -5.14 11.24 9.91
N LYS A 417 -5.98 12.27 9.94
CA LYS A 417 -7.44 12.16 9.94
C LYS A 417 -7.97 12.63 8.59
N VAL A 418 -8.64 11.74 7.91
CA VAL A 418 -9.17 12.04 6.59
C VAL A 418 -10.46 12.82 6.74
N LEU A 419 -10.54 13.98 6.08
CA LEU A 419 -11.68 14.90 6.21
C LEU A 419 -13.02 14.22 5.88
N ALA A 420 -13.05 13.39 4.84
CA ALA A 420 -14.25 12.64 4.44
C ALA A 420 -14.74 11.64 5.50
N HIS A 421 -13.87 11.20 6.41
CA HIS A 421 -14.23 10.30 7.51
C HIS A 421 -14.64 11.02 8.79
N LEU A 422 -14.44 12.32 8.86
CA LEU A 422 -14.82 13.10 10.02
C LEU A 422 -16.34 13.07 10.26
N ASP A 423 -17.14 13.03 9.18
CA ASP A 423 -18.59 12.86 9.23
C ASP A 423 -19.02 11.44 9.67
N LYS A 424 -18.17 10.44 9.46
CA LYS A 424 -18.42 9.04 9.85
C LYS A 424 -18.09 8.73 11.31
N GLY A 425 -17.75 9.73 12.10
CA GLY A 425 -17.50 9.55 13.54
C GLY A 425 -16.07 9.21 13.91
N ALA A 426 -15.06 9.53 13.06
CA ALA A 426 -13.66 9.36 13.41
C ALA A 426 -13.35 10.00 14.78
N PRO A 427 -12.83 9.22 15.77
CA PRO A 427 -12.62 9.74 17.10
C PRO A 427 -11.50 10.78 17.13
N LEU A 428 -11.74 11.92 17.78
CA LEU A 428 -10.75 12.98 18.01
C LEU A 428 -10.34 13.11 19.48
N ASP A 429 -11.07 12.51 20.39
CA ASP A 429 -10.98 12.64 21.86
C ASP A 429 -9.62 12.24 22.44
N ARG A 430 -8.90 11.34 21.78
CA ARG A 430 -7.55 10.91 22.20
C ARG A 430 -6.42 11.89 21.83
N PHE A 431 -6.73 12.87 20.95
CA PHE A 431 -5.72 13.86 20.56
C PHE A 431 -5.78 15.10 21.43
N LYS A 432 -4.64 15.75 21.62
CA LYS A 432 -4.56 17.07 22.26
C LYS A 432 -4.58 18.20 21.24
N VAL A 433 -4.05 17.93 20.04
CA VAL A 433 -3.89 18.93 19.00
C VAL A 433 -4.46 18.40 17.70
N LEU A 434 -5.23 19.24 17.02
CA LEU A 434 -5.66 19.03 15.64
C LEU A 434 -5.06 20.13 14.76
N VAL A 435 -4.25 19.76 13.79
CA VAL A 435 -3.66 20.66 12.80
C VAL A 435 -4.49 20.63 11.53
N MET A 436 -4.90 21.79 11.06
CA MET A 436 -5.70 21.97 9.84
C MET A 436 -4.85 22.71 8.80
N PRO A 437 -4.55 22.10 7.64
CA PRO A 437 -3.94 22.78 6.50
C PRO A 437 -4.76 23.96 6.00
N ALA A 438 -4.12 24.88 5.29
CA ALA A 438 -4.76 26.10 4.80
C ALA A 438 -5.75 25.86 3.66
N ASP A 439 -5.54 24.82 2.89
CA ASP A 439 -6.19 24.47 1.62
C ASP A 439 -7.33 23.45 1.75
N LEU A 440 -7.81 23.22 2.97
CA LEU A 440 -8.94 22.31 3.18
C LEU A 440 -10.23 22.86 2.52
N PRO A 441 -11.05 21.98 1.93
CA PRO A 441 -12.35 22.37 1.40
C PRO A 441 -13.27 22.87 2.52
N LYS A 442 -14.39 23.48 2.15
CA LYS A 442 -15.40 23.95 3.12
C LYS A 442 -15.98 22.77 3.90
N PHE A 443 -15.98 22.90 5.22
CA PHE A 443 -16.54 21.89 6.11
C PHE A 443 -18.06 21.81 6.03
N SER A 444 -18.60 20.60 6.10
CA SER A 444 -20.01 20.34 6.33
C SER A 444 -20.47 20.85 7.72
N ALA A 445 -21.77 20.84 7.97
CA ALA A 445 -22.31 21.19 9.28
C ALA A 445 -21.86 20.19 10.36
N GLU A 446 -21.85 18.90 10.03
CA GLU A 446 -21.44 17.81 10.90
C GLU A 446 -19.94 17.88 11.21
N GLN A 447 -19.11 18.15 10.22
CA GLN A 447 -17.66 18.34 10.42
C GLN A 447 -17.38 19.51 11.34
N LYS A 448 -18.06 20.66 11.15
CA LYS A 448 -17.95 21.82 12.04
C LYS A 448 -18.37 21.49 13.47
N ALA A 449 -19.48 20.77 13.63
CA ALA A 449 -19.95 20.37 14.96
C ALA A 449 -18.90 19.51 15.69
N ARG A 450 -18.24 18.58 15.00
CA ARG A 450 -17.16 17.76 15.56
C ARG A 450 -15.92 18.55 15.93
N LEU A 451 -15.51 19.49 15.08
CA LEU A 451 -14.38 20.38 15.38
C LEU A 451 -14.67 21.25 16.60
N ASN A 452 -15.89 21.78 16.71
CA ASN A 452 -16.33 22.54 17.86
C ASN A 452 -16.38 21.70 19.14
N ALA A 453 -16.86 20.46 19.06
CA ALA A 453 -16.87 19.52 20.18
C ALA A 453 -15.45 19.18 20.66
N PHE A 454 -14.51 18.96 19.74
CA PHE A 454 -13.11 18.74 20.07
C PHE A 454 -12.50 19.94 20.81
N ALA A 455 -12.73 21.18 20.32
CA ALA A 455 -12.26 22.40 20.98
C ALA A 455 -12.92 22.61 22.35
N ALA A 456 -14.24 22.37 22.47
CA ALA A 456 -14.98 22.46 23.74
C ALA A 456 -14.50 21.43 24.78
N GLY A 457 -14.01 20.26 24.33
CA GLY A 457 -13.38 19.24 25.16
C GLY A 457 -11.94 19.56 25.59
N GLY A 458 -11.42 20.74 25.28
CA GLY A 458 -10.06 21.18 25.62
C GLY A 458 -9.01 20.87 24.57
N GLY A 459 -9.39 20.37 23.40
CA GLY A 459 -8.47 20.15 22.28
C GLY A 459 -8.03 21.48 21.64
N VAL A 460 -6.77 21.55 21.25
CA VAL A 460 -6.18 22.73 20.59
C VAL A 460 -6.27 22.57 19.08
N ILE A 461 -6.90 23.54 18.40
CA ILE A 461 -6.94 23.58 16.94
C ILE A 461 -5.93 24.58 16.41
N ILE A 462 -4.98 24.11 15.58
CA ILE A 462 -3.98 24.93 14.90
C ILE A 462 -4.37 25.02 13.43
N ASN A 463 -4.71 26.23 12.96
CA ASN A 463 -4.98 26.48 11.55
C ASN A 463 -3.67 26.96 10.87
N ALA A 464 -3.14 26.18 9.96
CA ALA A 464 -1.88 26.46 9.28
C ALA A 464 -1.91 27.76 8.45
N GLY A 465 -3.05 28.09 7.83
CA GLY A 465 -3.20 29.32 7.05
C GLY A 465 -3.12 30.61 7.88
N LYS A 466 -3.30 30.50 9.20
CA LYS A 466 -3.24 31.63 10.13
C LYS A 466 -1.98 31.60 11.03
N ALA A 467 -1.30 30.49 11.08
CA ALA A 467 -0.26 30.24 12.09
C ALA A 467 1.15 30.69 11.67
N GLY A 468 1.41 30.90 10.39
CA GLY A 468 2.75 31.22 9.89
C GLY A 468 3.75 30.05 9.95
N PRO A 469 5.05 30.30 9.76
CA PRO A 469 6.08 29.27 9.82
C PRO A 469 6.21 28.64 11.22
N GLY A 470 6.76 27.42 11.32
CA GLY A 470 6.99 26.72 12.59
C GLY A 470 5.74 26.02 13.16
N ILE A 471 4.80 25.62 12.30
CA ILE A 471 3.57 24.92 12.71
C ILE A 471 3.89 23.60 13.41
N ALA A 472 4.90 22.89 12.91
CA ALA A 472 5.34 21.63 13.47
C ALA A 472 5.75 21.78 14.96
N ALA A 473 6.65 22.72 15.26
CA ALA A 473 7.08 23.00 16.63
C ALA A 473 5.90 23.45 17.52
N ARG A 474 5.03 24.31 17.01
CA ARG A 474 3.85 24.78 17.77
C ARG A 474 2.86 23.64 18.07
N ALA A 475 2.69 22.71 17.14
CA ALA A 475 1.84 21.54 17.35
C ALA A 475 2.43 20.63 18.42
N GLU A 476 3.73 20.44 18.38
CA GLU A 476 4.45 19.63 19.35
C GLU A 476 4.41 20.26 20.75
N ASP A 477 4.67 21.56 20.87
CA ASP A 477 4.57 22.31 22.13
C ASP A 477 3.16 22.24 22.72
N ALA A 478 2.12 22.47 21.90
CA ALA A 478 0.75 22.37 22.33
C ALA A 478 0.34 20.94 22.75
N ALA A 479 1.00 19.93 22.19
CA ALA A 479 0.82 18.53 22.57
C ALA A 479 1.58 18.16 23.87
N GLY A 480 2.40 19.05 24.42
CA GLY A 480 3.18 18.88 25.65
C GLY A 480 4.66 18.62 25.42
N GLY A 481 5.21 19.09 24.30
CA GLY A 481 6.64 19.08 23.96
C GLY A 481 7.09 17.87 23.12
N PRO A 482 8.38 17.88 22.72
CA PRO A 482 8.98 16.84 21.88
C PRO A 482 8.89 15.45 22.51
N ARG A 483 8.47 14.47 21.67
CA ARG A 483 8.35 13.08 22.10
C ARG A 483 9.56 12.24 21.77
N LEU A 484 10.25 12.57 20.69
CA LEU A 484 11.46 11.89 20.25
C LEU A 484 12.56 12.90 19.97
N SER A 485 13.72 12.69 20.60
CA SER A 485 14.95 13.40 20.28
C SER A 485 16.01 12.40 19.86
N LEU A 486 16.70 12.70 18.76
CA LEU A 486 17.77 11.88 18.18
C LEU A 486 19.02 12.75 18.00
N GLU A 487 20.18 12.29 18.52
CA GLU A 487 21.45 13.02 18.45
C GLU A 487 22.62 12.06 18.14
N PRO A 488 23.36 12.23 17.01
CA PRO A 488 23.02 13.12 15.91
C PRO A 488 21.75 12.64 15.20
N ARG A 489 20.91 13.57 14.78
CA ARG A 489 19.67 13.19 14.10
C ARG A 489 19.93 12.65 12.70
N GLY A 490 20.76 13.33 11.90
CA GLY A 490 21.00 12.99 10.49
C GLY A 490 19.69 12.85 9.71
N TYR A 491 19.58 11.78 8.94
CA TYR A 491 18.40 11.41 8.18
C TYR A 491 17.62 10.24 8.82
N VAL A 492 17.69 10.15 10.14
CA VAL A 492 16.93 9.14 10.90
C VAL A 492 15.52 9.65 11.17
N LEU A 493 14.53 8.87 10.78
CA LEU A 493 13.12 9.12 11.03
C LEU A 493 12.60 8.13 12.08
N GLY A 494 11.87 8.63 13.07
CA GLY A 494 11.21 7.81 14.08
C GLY A 494 9.70 7.76 13.90
N GLN A 495 9.12 6.58 14.08
CA GLN A 495 7.68 6.35 14.17
C GLN A 495 7.36 5.53 15.41
N LEU A 496 6.44 6.01 16.24
CA LEU A 496 5.98 5.29 17.42
C LEU A 496 4.59 4.69 17.17
N THR A 497 4.48 3.40 17.42
CA THR A 497 3.19 2.68 17.44
C THR A 497 2.94 2.11 18.82
N ARG A 498 1.69 1.75 19.11
CA ARG A 498 1.30 1.07 20.35
C ARG A 498 0.37 -0.10 20.06
N LYS A 499 0.35 -1.05 20.96
CA LYS A 499 -0.63 -2.13 20.99
C LYS A 499 -1.94 -1.66 21.63
N PRO A 500 -3.07 -2.34 21.34
CA PRO A 500 -4.35 -2.04 21.97
C PRO A 500 -4.36 -2.23 23.50
N ASP A 501 -3.41 -3.00 24.04
CA ASP A 501 -3.22 -3.21 25.48
C ASP A 501 -2.76 -1.94 26.23
N GLY A 502 -2.36 -0.88 25.52
CA GLY A 502 -1.82 0.36 26.06
C GLY A 502 -0.47 0.23 26.76
N ARG A 503 0.11 -0.98 26.82
CA ARG A 503 1.30 -1.35 27.60
C ARG A 503 2.53 -1.62 26.77
N THR A 504 2.35 -1.78 25.46
CA THR A 504 3.45 -2.10 24.55
C THR A 504 3.57 -1.00 23.52
N PHE A 505 4.72 -0.33 23.51
CA PHE A 505 5.10 0.66 22.52
C PHE A 505 6.24 0.11 21.66
N ILE A 506 6.22 0.50 20.39
CA ILE A 506 7.17 0.05 19.40
C ILE A 506 7.69 1.28 18.66
N LEU A 507 8.96 1.62 18.88
CA LEU A 507 9.64 2.70 18.17
C LEU A 507 10.38 2.12 16.98
N HIS A 508 9.97 2.55 15.80
CA HIS A 508 10.61 2.24 14.53
C HIS A 508 11.57 3.38 14.19
N LEU A 509 12.83 3.06 13.94
CA LEU A 509 13.87 4.00 13.53
C LEU A 509 14.38 3.62 12.15
N LEU A 510 14.22 4.52 11.19
CA LEU A 510 14.60 4.32 9.79
C LEU A 510 15.71 5.31 9.41
N ASN A 511 16.84 4.80 8.94
CA ASN A 511 17.88 5.62 8.37
C ASN A 511 17.66 5.76 6.85
N TYR A 512 17.25 6.94 6.42
CA TYR A 512 17.05 7.24 5.00
C TYR A 512 18.35 7.49 4.25
N ASN A 513 19.47 7.66 4.95
CA ASN A 513 20.77 7.73 4.31
C ASN A 513 21.25 6.33 3.90
N HIS A 514 20.90 5.92 2.68
CA HIS A 514 21.25 4.61 2.13
C HIS A 514 22.76 4.42 1.87
N GLN A 515 23.57 5.49 1.94
CA GLN A 515 25.01 5.46 1.67
C GLN A 515 25.84 5.22 2.93
N ALA A 516 25.30 5.53 4.11
CA ALA A 516 26.03 5.38 5.36
C ALA A 516 25.10 5.12 6.55
N PRO A 517 25.51 4.29 7.51
CA PRO A 517 24.76 4.10 8.74
C PRO A 517 24.77 5.38 9.60
N ALA A 518 23.71 5.56 10.39
CA ALA A 518 23.74 6.52 11.48
C ALA A 518 24.40 5.88 12.70
N GLU A 519 25.47 6.49 13.20
CA GLU A 519 26.27 5.94 14.30
C GLU A 519 26.12 6.72 15.59
N ASN A 520 26.22 6.01 16.72
CA ASN A 520 26.17 6.56 18.09
C ASN A 520 24.95 7.47 18.33
N VAL A 521 23.78 7.03 17.84
CA VAL A 521 22.54 7.78 17.95
C VAL A 521 22.00 7.71 19.36
N LYS A 522 22.03 8.84 20.07
CA LYS A 522 21.35 8.99 21.36
C LYS A 522 19.86 9.18 21.11
N VAL A 523 19.06 8.36 21.74
CA VAL A 523 17.59 8.36 21.66
C VAL A 523 17.03 8.79 23.00
N ARG A 524 16.17 9.80 22.98
CA ARG A 524 15.35 10.20 24.12
C ARG A 524 13.88 10.13 23.70
N LEU A 525 13.10 9.30 24.37
CA LEU A 525 11.69 9.06 24.10
C LEU A 525 10.84 9.42 25.32
N GLU A 526 9.90 10.35 25.14
CA GLU A 526 8.96 10.82 26.16
C GLU A 526 7.59 10.19 25.93
N LEU A 527 7.09 9.43 26.89
CA LEU A 527 5.81 8.71 26.83
C LEU A 527 4.71 9.32 27.69
N SER A 528 4.95 10.47 28.37
CA SER A 528 3.96 11.13 29.22
C SER A 528 2.62 11.33 28.50
N GLY A 529 1.53 10.82 29.10
CA GLY A 529 0.17 10.89 28.61
C GLY A 529 -0.11 10.13 27.32
N LEU A 530 0.81 9.27 26.88
CA LEU A 530 0.53 8.16 25.97
C LEU A 530 0.31 6.87 26.78
N VAL A 531 0.83 6.81 28.00
CA VAL A 531 0.64 5.73 28.96
C VAL A 531 -0.58 6.06 29.82
N ASP A 532 -1.48 5.12 30.01
CA ASP A 532 -2.68 5.32 30.83
C ASP A 532 -2.34 5.63 32.28
N PRO A 533 -2.99 6.68 32.87
CA PRO A 533 -2.72 7.04 34.27
C PRO A 533 -3.14 5.92 35.21
N GLY A 534 -2.29 5.10 35.65
CA GLY A 534 -2.53 4.00 36.58
C GLY A 534 -1.82 2.71 36.23
N GLU A 535 -1.43 2.51 34.97
CA GLU A 535 -0.83 1.24 34.54
C GLU A 535 0.70 1.20 34.58
N ALA A 536 1.40 2.29 34.37
CA ALA A 536 2.85 2.37 34.60
C ALA A 536 3.33 3.81 34.68
N LYS A 537 3.30 4.39 35.87
CA LYS A 537 3.87 5.73 36.12
C LYS A 537 5.38 5.72 36.08
N ASP A 538 6.01 4.56 36.07
CA ASP A 538 7.45 4.38 36.18
C ASP A 538 7.96 3.41 35.11
N LEU A 539 8.62 3.94 34.10
CA LEU A 539 9.23 3.15 33.03
C LEU A 539 10.40 2.26 33.51
N SER A 540 10.88 2.38 34.76
CA SER A 540 11.86 1.46 35.34
C SER A 540 11.33 -0.01 35.36
N ARG A 541 10.00 -0.17 35.29
CA ARG A 541 9.34 -1.46 35.20
C ARG A 541 9.18 -1.98 33.79
N TRP A 542 9.68 -1.27 32.79
CA TRP A 542 9.52 -1.66 31.41
C TRP A 542 10.72 -2.48 30.93
N ASP A 543 10.42 -3.45 30.09
CA ASP A 543 11.42 -4.21 29.36
C ASP A 543 11.69 -3.54 28.01
N VAL A 544 12.96 -3.25 27.74
CA VAL A 544 13.38 -2.59 26.50
C VAL A 544 14.21 -3.56 25.68
N LYS A 545 13.80 -3.83 24.43
CA LYS A 545 14.53 -4.68 23.49
C LYS A 545 14.81 -3.93 22.20
N VAL A 546 15.96 -4.21 21.62
CA VAL A 546 16.38 -3.65 20.34
C VAL A 546 16.54 -4.78 19.34
N LEU A 547 15.92 -4.61 18.16
CA LEU A 547 15.89 -5.59 17.08
C LEU A 547 16.22 -4.88 15.76
N SER A 548 16.91 -5.57 14.87
CA SER A 548 17.15 -5.07 13.51
C SER A 548 17.19 -6.24 12.53
N PRO A 549 16.64 -6.09 11.31
CA PRO A 549 16.86 -7.06 10.23
C PRO A 549 18.28 -6.99 9.64
N ASP A 550 19.00 -5.87 9.83
CA ASP A 550 20.33 -5.69 9.27
C ASP A 550 21.35 -6.61 9.92
N ALA A 551 22.38 -7.02 9.14
CA ALA A 551 23.39 -7.97 9.61
C ALA A 551 24.18 -7.46 10.82
N ALA A 552 24.46 -6.16 10.86
CA ALA A 552 25.10 -5.51 12.00
C ALA A 552 24.03 -5.16 13.05
N GLN A 553 23.87 -6.03 14.05
CA GLN A 553 22.93 -5.78 15.13
C GLN A 553 23.33 -4.53 15.94
N PRO A 554 22.41 -3.58 16.17
CA PRO A 554 22.69 -2.42 16.96
C PRO A 554 22.94 -2.81 18.42
N LYS A 555 24.08 -2.39 18.98
CA LYS A 555 24.32 -2.46 20.42
C LYS A 555 23.66 -1.24 21.05
N PHE A 556 22.96 -1.42 22.16
CA PHE A 556 22.47 -0.30 22.92
C PHE A 556 23.18 -0.18 24.26
N ALA A 557 23.40 1.04 24.70
CA ALA A 557 24.12 1.35 25.93
C ALA A 557 23.48 2.55 26.62
N GLY A 558 23.80 2.71 27.92
CA GLY A 558 23.37 3.88 28.68
C GLY A 558 21.87 3.95 28.91
N LEU A 559 21.17 2.80 28.95
CA LEU A 559 19.74 2.79 29.21
C LEU A 559 19.45 3.42 30.57
N SER A 560 18.75 4.53 30.56
CA SER A 560 18.14 5.14 31.73
C SER A 560 16.63 5.29 31.51
N VAL A 561 15.89 5.00 32.55
CA VAL A 561 14.43 5.09 32.50
C VAL A 561 13.98 5.80 33.77
N HIS A 562 13.51 7.03 33.62
CA HIS A 562 13.04 7.88 34.72
C HIS A 562 11.63 8.38 34.43
N GLU A 563 10.69 8.14 35.34
CA GLU A 563 9.30 8.52 35.19
C GLU A 563 8.73 7.98 33.83
N ASN A 564 8.52 8.87 32.88
CA ASN A 564 7.99 8.54 31.56
C ASN A 564 9.01 8.80 30.43
N VAL A 565 10.27 8.96 30.74
CA VAL A 565 11.36 9.22 29.79
C VAL A 565 12.29 8.02 29.72
N CYS A 566 12.50 7.52 28.49
CA CYS A 566 13.45 6.48 28.18
C CYS A 566 14.61 7.08 27.36
N GLU A 567 15.84 6.94 27.85
CA GLU A 567 17.05 7.40 27.17
C GLU A 567 18.02 6.24 26.96
N PHE A 568 18.61 6.16 25.79
CA PHE A 568 19.65 5.18 25.46
C PHE A 568 20.44 5.61 24.22
N THR A 569 21.57 4.93 23.97
CA THR A 569 22.37 5.16 22.76
C THR A 569 22.41 3.89 21.93
N LEU A 570 22.13 4.00 20.64
CA LEU A 570 22.32 2.96 19.64
C LEU A 570 23.66 3.14 18.96
N SER A 571 24.49 2.10 18.95
CA SER A 571 25.80 2.16 18.30
C SER A 571 25.68 2.42 16.80
N ARG A 572 24.62 1.90 16.16
CA ARG A 572 24.43 1.97 14.72
C ARG A 572 22.97 1.77 14.33
N ILE A 573 22.49 2.51 13.36
CA ILE A 573 21.25 2.27 12.61
C ILE A 573 21.66 2.19 11.14
N GLU A 574 21.64 0.99 10.56
CA GLU A 574 22.01 0.81 9.17
C GLU A 574 20.88 1.30 8.24
N HIS A 575 19.76 0.58 8.20
CA HIS A 575 18.55 1.00 7.50
C HIS A 575 17.36 1.01 8.46
N TYR A 576 17.21 -0.02 9.31
CA TYR A 576 16.06 -0.17 10.16
C TYR A 576 16.38 -0.79 11.51
N THR A 577 15.87 -0.17 12.55
CA THR A 577 15.96 -0.66 13.94
C THR A 577 14.63 -0.49 14.64
N VAL A 578 14.23 -1.49 15.39
CA VAL A 578 13.00 -1.49 16.19
C VAL A 578 13.37 -1.54 17.67
N VAL A 579 12.78 -0.65 18.46
CA VAL A 579 12.89 -0.67 19.91
C VAL A 579 11.51 -0.95 20.50
N THR A 580 11.38 -2.05 21.24
CA THR A 580 10.15 -2.36 21.96
C THR A 580 10.27 -1.95 23.42
N LEU A 581 9.21 -1.33 23.94
CA LEU A 581 9.06 -0.99 25.33
C LEU A 581 7.78 -1.65 25.84
N SER A 582 7.89 -2.62 26.75
CA SER A 582 6.77 -3.37 27.27
C SER A 582 6.71 -3.30 28.79
N ALA A 583 5.56 -2.88 29.32
CA ALA A 583 5.36 -2.84 30.77
C ALA A 583 5.38 -4.26 31.37
N ARG A 584 6.18 -4.47 32.40
CA ARG A 584 6.18 -5.73 33.16
C ARG A 584 4.86 -5.86 33.91
N PRO A 585 4.25 -7.06 33.98
CA PRO A 585 3.09 -7.28 34.82
C PRO A 585 3.37 -6.82 36.26
N ALA A 586 2.36 -6.28 36.90
CA ALA A 586 2.46 -6.04 38.34
C ALA A 586 2.71 -7.38 39.06
N PRO A 587 3.60 -7.42 40.07
CA PRO A 587 3.89 -8.65 40.79
C PRO A 587 2.64 -9.21 41.50
#